data_2280d5686bc64e53554f462f53e4ef0d
#
_entry.id   2280d5686bc64e53554f462f53e4ef0d
#
_cell.length_a   1.000
_cell.length_b   1.000
_cell.length_c   1.000
_cell.angle_alpha   90.00
_cell.angle_beta   90.00
_cell.angle_gamma   90.00
#
_symmetry.space_group_name_H-M   'P 1'
#
loop_
_entity.id
_entity.type
_entity.pdbx_description
1 polymer ?
#
loop_
_entity_poly.entity_id
_entity_poly.type
_entity_poly.pdbx_seq_one_letter_code
_entity_poly.pdbx_strand_id
1 'polypeptide(L)'
;MKYDAKAIEEMIEAYLPEETGHQKTVLAAMNYAVKAGGKRLRPMMLRLCYEMFAKEPQEALVRPFMAAMEMIHTYSLVHDDLPAMDNDALRRGLPTVHVKFGEDMAILAGDALLNFAFETACQGFAVKPGDANVEKAFAVLAKKAGIYGMVGGQVLDVE
;
A
#
# COMPACT_ATOMS: atom_id res chain seq x y z
N MET A 1 -13.50 10.96 -16.88
CA MET A 1 -12.29 11.50 -16.20
C MET A 1 -11.06 10.88 -16.84
N LYS A 2 -10.05 11.67 -17.20
CA LYS A 2 -8.83 11.14 -17.83
C LYS A 2 -7.95 10.54 -16.71
N TYR A 3 -7.47 9.30 -16.90
CA TYR A 3 -6.53 8.67 -15.98
C TYR A 3 -5.26 9.52 -15.88
N ASP A 4 -4.92 9.95 -14.69
CA ASP A 4 -3.70 10.69 -14.40
C ASP A 4 -2.91 9.94 -13.30
N ALA A 5 -1.96 9.11 -13.75
CA ALA A 5 -1.10 8.33 -12.86
C ALA A 5 -0.27 9.22 -11.94
N LYS A 6 0.14 10.39 -12.44
CA LYS A 6 0.95 11.33 -11.67
C LYS A 6 0.16 11.92 -10.51
N ALA A 7 -1.10 12.33 -10.75
CA ALA A 7 -1.96 12.85 -9.68
C ALA A 7 -2.24 11.79 -8.60
N ILE A 8 -2.38 10.50 -8.99
CA ILE A 8 -2.53 9.41 -8.03
C ILE A 8 -1.23 9.20 -7.25
N GLU A 9 -0.08 9.29 -7.89
CA GLU A 9 1.23 9.15 -7.25
C GLU A 9 1.46 10.26 -6.21
N GLU A 10 1.27 11.50 -6.59
CA GLU A 10 1.35 12.66 -5.68
C GLU A 10 0.38 12.52 -4.49
N MET A 11 -0.82 12.01 -4.74
CA MET A 11 -1.81 11.74 -3.69
C MET A 11 -1.31 10.65 -2.71
N ILE A 12 -0.74 9.55 -3.21
CA ILE A 12 -0.21 8.47 -2.36
C ILE A 12 0.98 8.99 -1.54
N GLU A 13 1.88 9.73 -2.17
CA GLU A 13 3.07 10.29 -1.51
C GLU A 13 2.71 11.23 -0.35
N ALA A 14 1.58 11.95 -0.45
CA ALA A 14 1.11 12.81 0.63
C ALA A 14 0.71 12.06 1.93
N TYR A 15 0.53 10.75 1.87
CA TYR A 15 0.28 9.89 3.03
C TYR A 15 1.55 9.28 3.63
N LEU A 16 2.71 9.41 2.95
CA LEU A 16 3.94 8.81 3.43
C LEU A 16 4.49 9.57 4.65
N PRO A 17 5.08 8.85 5.62
CA PRO A 17 5.63 9.46 6.81
C PRO A 17 6.92 10.22 6.51
N GLU A 18 7.22 11.26 7.30
CA GLU A 18 8.51 11.94 7.27
C GLU A 18 9.64 11.03 7.79
N GLU A 19 10.80 11.09 7.15
CA GLU A 19 11.98 10.26 7.45
C GLU A 19 12.75 10.80 8.65
N THR A 20 12.12 10.83 9.82
CA THR A 20 12.66 11.42 11.06
C THR A 20 12.67 10.41 12.22
N GLY A 21 13.34 10.76 13.31
CA GLY A 21 13.36 9.96 14.55
C GLY A 21 14.26 8.72 14.49
N HIS A 22 14.13 7.86 15.48
CA HIS A 22 14.93 6.63 15.61
C HIS A 22 14.66 5.62 14.50
N GLN A 23 13.44 5.62 13.97
CA GLN A 23 12.97 4.74 12.90
C GLN A 23 13.24 5.27 11.48
N LYS A 24 14.03 6.35 11.32
CA LYS A 24 14.27 7.02 10.03
C LYS A 24 14.67 6.07 8.90
N THR A 25 15.45 5.02 9.20
CA THR A 25 15.93 4.08 8.17
C THR A 25 14.80 3.23 7.61
N VAL A 26 13.90 2.69 8.44
CA VAL A 26 12.75 1.94 7.96
C VAL A 26 11.76 2.85 7.23
N LEU A 27 11.58 4.10 7.68
CA LEU A 27 10.75 5.08 6.98
C LEU A 27 11.32 5.41 5.59
N ALA A 28 12.65 5.59 5.48
CA ALA A 28 13.31 5.79 4.19
C ALA A 28 13.14 4.56 3.26
N ALA A 29 13.22 3.34 3.79
CA ALA A 29 13.01 2.12 3.03
C ALA A 29 11.55 1.97 2.55
N MET A 30 10.56 2.27 3.40
CA MET A 30 9.13 2.32 3.04
C MET A 30 8.88 3.33 1.92
N ASN A 31 9.34 4.57 2.11
CA ASN A 31 9.15 5.65 1.15
C ASN A 31 9.82 5.33 -0.19
N TYR A 32 11.04 4.78 -0.14
CA TYR A 32 11.75 4.34 -1.34
C TYR A 32 10.96 3.29 -2.13
N ALA A 33 10.40 2.27 -1.45
CA ALA A 33 9.60 1.24 -2.09
C ALA A 33 8.35 1.80 -2.76
N VAL A 34 7.62 2.70 -2.09
CA VAL A 34 6.42 3.33 -2.66
C VAL A 34 6.77 4.26 -3.82
N LYS A 35 7.84 5.08 -3.70
CA LYS A 35 8.29 6.03 -4.72
C LYS A 35 8.99 5.37 -5.92
N ALA A 36 9.26 4.06 -5.89
CA ALA A 36 9.79 3.33 -7.04
C ALA A 36 8.85 3.34 -8.27
N GLY A 37 7.71 3.99 -8.17
CA GLY A 37 6.75 4.22 -9.25
C GLY A 37 5.83 3.03 -9.49
N GLY A 38 5.21 3.03 -10.67
CA GLY A 38 4.30 1.97 -11.11
C GLY A 38 3.09 2.51 -11.88
N LYS A 39 2.25 1.60 -12.37
CA LYS A 39 1.05 1.99 -13.14
C LYS A 39 -0.10 2.51 -12.27
N ARG A 40 -0.02 2.37 -10.95
CA ARG A 40 -1.06 2.79 -9.98
C ARG A 40 -2.48 2.33 -10.34
N LEU A 41 -2.59 1.14 -10.95
CA LEU A 41 -3.89 0.62 -11.42
C LEU A 41 -4.83 0.28 -10.26
N ARG A 42 -4.30 -0.25 -9.14
CA ARG A 42 -5.13 -0.66 -7.99
C ARG A 42 -5.85 0.53 -7.35
N PRO A 43 -5.17 1.62 -6.96
CA PRO A 43 -5.85 2.79 -6.43
C PRO A 43 -6.80 3.43 -7.45
N MET A 44 -6.45 3.45 -8.74
CA MET A 44 -7.34 3.93 -9.80
C MET A 44 -8.63 3.11 -9.88
N MET A 45 -8.51 1.78 -9.92
CA MET A 45 -9.70 0.89 -9.98
C MET A 45 -10.59 1.07 -8.75
N LEU A 46 -9.99 1.18 -7.56
CA LEU A 46 -10.73 1.45 -6.32
C LEU A 46 -11.52 2.76 -6.43
N ARG A 47 -10.88 3.82 -6.92
CA ARG A 47 -11.53 5.12 -7.14
C ARG A 47 -12.69 5.01 -8.10
N LEU A 48 -12.49 4.39 -9.27
CA LEU A 48 -13.53 4.23 -10.28
C LEU A 48 -14.72 3.44 -9.74
N CYS A 49 -14.47 2.32 -9.03
CA CYS A 49 -15.53 1.56 -8.39
C CYS A 49 -16.28 2.39 -7.34
N TYR A 50 -15.57 3.17 -6.54
CA TYR A 50 -16.19 4.07 -5.56
C TYR A 50 -17.10 5.11 -6.24
N GLU A 51 -16.60 5.78 -7.29
CA GLU A 51 -17.37 6.79 -8.06
C GLU A 51 -18.61 6.20 -8.75
N MET A 52 -18.56 4.92 -9.17
CA MET A 52 -19.72 4.24 -9.78
C MET A 52 -20.89 4.04 -8.82
N PHE A 53 -20.63 3.86 -7.53
CA PHE A 53 -21.66 3.51 -6.54
C PHE A 53 -21.96 4.63 -5.54
N ALA A 54 -21.06 5.59 -5.37
CA ALA A 54 -21.26 6.70 -4.47
C ALA A 54 -22.20 7.75 -5.10
N LYS A 55 -23.29 8.09 -4.41
CA LYS A 55 -24.20 9.17 -4.86
C LYS A 55 -23.49 10.53 -4.86
N GLU A 56 -22.68 10.75 -3.84
CA GLU A 56 -21.87 11.96 -3.65
C GLU A 56 -20.43 11.54 -3.32
N PRO A 57 -19.55 11.36 -4.33
CA PRO A 57 -18.18 10.95 -4.11
C PRO A 57 -17.40 11.99 -3.27
N GLN A 58 -16.71 11.52 -2.24
CA GLN A 58 -15.89 12.33 -1.33
C GLN A 58 -14.43 11.93 -1.43
N GLU A 59 -13.58 12.82 -1.92
CA GLU A 59 -12.14 12.60 -2.04
C GLU A 59 -11.49 12.26 -0.68
N ALA A 60 -11.87 12.99 0.37
CA ALA A 60 -11.35 12.76 1.72
C ALA A 60 -11.62 11.34 2.23
N LEU A 61 -12.70 10.68 1.75
CA LEU A 61 -13.04 9.31 2.13
C LEU A 61 -12.27 8.27 1.32
N VAL A 62 -12.16 8.45 -0.01
CA VAL A 62 -11.59 7.42 -0.89
C VAL A 62 -10.06 7.42 -0.88
N ARG A 63 -9.41 8.58 -0.75
CA ARG A 63 -7.96 8.72 -0.82
C ARG A 63 -7.19 7.87 0.20
N PRO A 64 -7.54 7.83 1.50
CA PRO A 64 -6.84 6.97 2.45
C PRO A 64 -6.93 5.49 2.08
N PHE A 65 -8.05 5.01 1.54
CA PHE A 65 -8.19 3.64 1.05
C PHE A 65 -7.37 3.38 -0.21
N MET A 66 -7.26 4.35 -1.11
CA MET A 66 -6.39 4.26 -2.30
C MET A 66 -4.92 4.15 -1.90
N ALA A 67 -4.46 4.99 -0.97
CA ALA A 67 -3.09 4.96 -0.45
C ALA A 67 -2.82 3.64 0.28
N ALA A 68 -3.72 3.20 1.15
CA ALA A 68 -3.63 1.92 1.85
C ALA A 68 -3.53 0.73 0.90
N MET A 69 -4.35 0.70 -0.15
CA MET A 69 -4.32 -0.35 -1.18
C MET A 69 -2.96 -0.43 -1.87
N GLU A 70 -2.35 0.71 -2.19
CA GLU A 70 -1.03 0.72 -2.83
C GLU A 70 0.09 0.38 -1.85
N MET A 71 -0.01 0.77 -0.57
CA MET A 71 0.92 0.36 0.49
C MET A 71 0.89 -1.15 0.69
N ILE A 72 -0.31 -1.77 0.73
CA ILE A 72 -0.48 -3.22 0.81
C ILE A 72 0.14 -3.90 -0.42
N HIS A 73 -0.05 -3.37 -1.62
CA HIS A 73 0.61 -3.89 -2.80
C HIS A 73 2.14 -3.75 -2.72
N THR A 74 2.63 -2.62 -2.22
CA THR A 74 4.06 -2.35 -2.15
C THR A 74 4.76 -3.27 -1.15
N TYR A 75 4.16 -3.50 0.04
CA TYR A 75 4.76 -4.42 1.01
C TYR A 75 4.92 -5.83 0.42
N SER A 76 3.91 -6.31 -0.32
CA SER A 76 3.99 -7.65 -0.93
C SER A 76 5.17 -7.75 -1.90
N LEU A 77 5.42 -6.71 -2.69
CA LEU A 77 6.57 -6.67 -3.58
C LEU A 77 7.91 -6.61 -2.83
N VAL A 78 7.96 -5.85 -1.72
CA VAL A 78 9.18 -5.78 -0.89
C VAL A 78 9.53 -7.13 -0.30
N HIS A 79 8.54 -7.91 0.15
CA HIS A 79 8.75 -9.25 0.69
C HIS A 79 9.01 -10.27 -0.40
N ASP A 80 8.33 -10.19 -1.55
CA ASP A 80 8.60 -11.06 -2.71
C ASP A 80 10.04 -10.94 -3.19
N ASP A 81 10.62 -9.73 -3.16
CA ASP A 81 11.99 -9.49 -3.61
C ASP A 81 13.06 -10.10 -2.70
N LEU A 82 12.73 -10.50 -1.46
CA LEU A 82 13.69 -11.03 -0.49
C LEU A 82 14.40 -12.30 -1.00
N PRO A 83 15.65 -12.55 -0.55
CA PRO A 83 16.38 -13.77 -0.92
C PRO A 83 15.69 -15.09 -0.57
N ALA A 84 14.80 -15.08 0.42
CA ALA A 84 13.99 -16.24 0.80
C ALA A 84 12.76 -16.45 -0.09
N MET A 85 12.46 -15.52 -1.00
CA MET A 85 11.35 -15.54 -1.94
C MET A 85 11.90 -15.54 -3.37
N ASP A 86 11.59 -14.54 -4.19
CA ASP A 86 12.03 -14.46 -5.60
C ASP A 86 13.52 -14.12 -5.77
N ASN A 87 14.16 -13.54 -4.74
CA ASN A 87 15.56 -13.10 -4.74
C ASN A 87 15.88 -12.11 -5.87
N ASP A 88 15.01 -11.17 -6.10
CA ASP A 88 15.15 -10.15 -7.14
C ASP A 88 16.09 -9.01 -6.69
N ALA A 89 17.14 -8.76 -7.49
CA ALA A 89 18.06 -7.65 -7.22
C ALA A 89 17.53 -6.28 -7.70
N LEU A 90 16.63 -6.29 -8.68
CA LEU A 90 16.09 -5.07 -9.31
C LEU A 90 14.58 -5.16 -9.45
N ARG A 91 13.89 -4.06 -9.12
CA ARG A 91 12.47 -3.87 -9.39
C ARG A 91 12.23 -2.55 -10.10
N ARG A 92 11.58 -2.59 -11.27
CA ARG A 92 11.33 -1.39 -12.11
C ARG A 92 12.61 -0.64 -12.48
N GLY A 93 13.73 -1.35 -12.61
CA GLY A 93 15.04 -0.78 -12.94
C GLY A 93 15.79 -0.16 -11.76
N LEU A 94 15.26 -0.21 -10.55
CA LEU A 94 15.89 0.24 -9.32
C LEU A 94 16.30 -0.95 -8.45
N PRO A 95 17.39 -0.85 -7.63
CA PRO A 95 17.72 -1.85 -6.64
C PRO A 95 16.54 -2.13 -5.72
N THR A 96 16.29 -3.41 -5.40
CA THR A 96 15.26 -3.80 -4.44
C THR A 96 15.59 -3.31 -3.04
N VAL A 97 14.59 -3.29 -2.14
CA VAL A 97 14.79 -2.73 -0.79
C VAL A 97 15.88 -3.48 -0.03
N HIS A 98 15.91 -4.83 -0.13
CA HIS A 98 16.93 -5.63 0.56
C HIS A 98 18.35 -5.39 0.01
N VAL A 99 18.49 -5.11 -1.29
CA VAL A 99 19.79 -4.75 -1.90
C VAL A 99 20.27 -3.38 -1.44
N LYS A 100 19.34 -2.43 -1.28
CA LYS A 100 19.70 -1.05 -0.95
C LYS A 100 19.83 -0.78 0.54
N PHE A 101 19.00 -1.41 1.38
CA PHE A 101 18.90 -1.12 2.82
C PHE A 101 19.27 -2.29 3.71
N GLY A 102 19.46 -3.50 3.16
CA GLY A 102 19.67 -4.74 3.90
C GLY A 102 18.36 -5.55 4.04
N GLU A 103 18.52 -6.87 4.24
CA GLU A 103 17.38 -7.80 4.36
C GLU A 103 16.52 -7.49 5.59
N ASP A 104 17.15 -7.18 6.72
CA ASP A 104 16.51 -6.81 7.97
C ASP A 104 15.61 -5.57 7.80
N MET A 105 16.12 -4.54 7.13
CA MET A 105 15.34 -3.33 6.83
C MET A 105 14.24 -3.59 5.81
N ALA A 106 14.44 -4.51 4.85
CA ALA A 106 13.39 -4.88 3.90
C ALA A 106 12.23 -5.62 4.58
N ILE A 107 12.52 -6.55 5.50
CA ILE A 107 11.52 -7.23 6.31
C ILE A 107 10.71 -6.21 7.11
N LEU A 108 11.41 -5.35 7.87
CA LEU A 108 10.77 -4.33 8.69
C LEU A 108 9.97 -3.29 7.86
N ALA A 109 10.47 -2.92 6.68
CA ALA A 109 9.77 -1.99 5.78
C ALA A 109 8.48 -2.60 5.23
N GLY A 110 8.47 -3.89 4.89
CA GLY A 110 7.26 -4.59 4.47
C GLY A 110 6.23 -4.67 5.59
N ASP A 111 6.64 -5.09 6.79
CA ASP A 111 5.77 -5.14 7.98
C ASP A 111 5.19 -3.75 8.30
N ALA A 112 6.05 -2.72 8.28
CA ALA A 112 5.65 -1.35 8.56
C ALA A 112 4.67 -0.81 7.50
N LEU A 113 4.89 -1.09 6.20
CA LEU A 113 3.97 -0.72 5.13
C LEU A 113 2.61 -1.38 5.29
N LEU A 114 2.57 -2.67 5.63
CA LEU A 114 1.32 -3.39 5.87
C LEU A 114 0.54 -2.78 7.03
N ASN A 115 1.20 -2.54 8.17
CA ASN A 115 0.55 -1.92 9.33
C ASN A 115 0.12 -0.49 9.04
N PHE A 116 1.00 0.31 8.44
CA PHE A 116 0.73 1.71 8.11
C PHE A 116 -0.40 1.88 7.09
N ALA A 117 -0.61 0.91 6.21
CA ALA A 117 -1.77 0.88 5.33
C ALA A 117 -3.09 0.87 6.11
N PHE A 118 -3.19 0.05 7.18
CA PHE A 118 -4.39 0.04 8.02
C PHE A 118 -4.53 1.32 8.84
N GLU A 119 -3.44 1.86 9.38
CA GLU A 119 -3.46 3.17 10.03
C GLU A 119 -3.97 4.26 9.09
N THR A 120 -3.50 4.26 7.84
CA THR A 120 -3.94 5.20 6.81
C THR A 120 -5.41 5.03 6.49
N ALA A 121 -5.90 3.80 6.28
CA ALA A 121 -7.30 3.52 5.99
C ALA A 121 -8.24 3.92 7.14
N CYS A 122 -7.77 3.86 8.40
CA CYS A 122 -8.53 4.32 9.58
C CYS A 122 -8.95 5.80 9.51
N GLN A 123 -8.25 6.64 8.70
CA GLN A 123 -8.66 8.03 8.49
C GLN A 123 -10.07 8.14 7.88
N GLY A 124 -10.52 7.12 7.15
CA GLY A 124 -11.90 7.05 6.64
C GLY A 124 -12.96 7.09 7.74
N PHE A 125 -12.67 6.53 8.92
CA PHE A 125 -13.60 6.57 10.07
C PHE A 125 -13.77 7.98 10.62
N ALA A 126 -12.75 8.83 10.54
CA ALA A 126 -12.86 10.23 10.95
C ALA A 126 -13.69 11.07 9.96
N VAL A 127 -13.67 10.69 8.67
CA VAL A 127 -14.47 11.37 7.63
C VAL A 127 -15.95 11.03 7.75
N LYS A 128 -16.28 9.76 8.04
CA LYS A 128 -17.65 9.27 8.22
C LYS A 128 -17.76 8.38 9.46
N PRO A 129 -17.82 8.95 10.65
CA PRO A 129 -17.96 8.18 11.88
C PRO A 129 -19.23 7.33 11.88
N GLY A 130 -19.09 6.03 12.19
CA GLY A 130 -20.21 5.09 12.30
C GLY A 130 -20.89 4.71 10.96
N ASP A 131 -20.28 5.02 9.83
CA ASP A 131 -20.79 4.57 8.52
C ASP A 131 -20.45 3.10 8.29
N ALA A 132 -21.48 2.25 8.29
CA ALA A 132 -21.34 0.80 8.11
C ALA A 132 -20.67 0.39 6.79
N ASN A 133 -20.70 1.23 5.75
CA ASN A 133 -20.02 0.92 4.49
C ASN A 133 -18.51 1.17 4.61
N VAL A 134 -18.08 2.18 5.37
CA VAL A 134 -16.67 2.43 5.68
C VAL A 134 -16.10 1.29 6.52
N GLU A 135 -16.84 0.84 7.53
CA GLU A 135 -16.46 -0.31 8.36
C GLU A 135 -16.32 -1.60 7.52
N LYS A 136 -17.28 -1.87 6.63
CA LYS A 136 -17.22 -3.01 5.71
C LYS A 136 -16.06 -2.91 4.73
N ALA A 137 -15.79 -1.72 4.17
CA ALA A 137 -14.67 -1.50 3.25
C ALA A 137 -13.34 -1.79 3.95
N PHE A 138 -13.16 -1.30 5.18
CA PHE A 138 -11.99 -1.57 5.98
C PHE A 138 -11.84 -3.09 6.31
N ALA A 139 -12.92 -3.75 6.72
CA ALA A 139 -12.92 -5.18 6.99
C ALA A 139 -12.57 -6.02 5.75
N VAL A 140 -13.06 -5.63 4.56
CA VAL A 140 -12.70 -6.27 3.29
C VAL A 140 -11.23 -6.06 2.96
N LEU A 141 -10.70 -4.84 3.11
CA LEU A 141 -9.30 -4.53 2.89
C LEU A 141 -8.40 -5.41 3.77
N ALA A 142 -8.70 -5.48 5.07
CA ALA A 142 -7.95 -6.30 6.03
C ALA A 142 -8.01 -7.79 5.70
N LYS A 143 -9.21 -8.31 5.41
CA LYS A 143 -9.39 -9.73 5.09
C LYS A 143 -8.67 -10.12 3.81
N LYS A 144 -8.69 -9.26 2.78
CA LYS A 144 -8.08 -9.56 1.47
C LYS A 144 -6.57 -9.39 1.43
N ALA A 145 -5.99 -8.64 2.34
CA ALA A 145 -4.55 -8.60 2.55
C ALA A 145 -4.01 -9.85 3.28
N GLY A 146 -4.84 -10.51 4.08
CA GLY A 146 -4.46 -11.61 4.97
C GLY A 146 -4.52 -13.01 4.35
N ILE A 147 -4.64 -14.02 5.26
CA ILE A 147 -4.57 -15.45 4.96
C ILE A 147 -5.66 -15.97 4.01
N TYR A 148 -6.79 -15.28 3.90
CA TYR A 148 -7.86 -15.59 2.95
C TYR A 148 -7.83 -14.70 1.70
N GLY A 149 -6.67 -14.14 1.39
CA GLY A 149 -6.43 -13.29 0.24
C GLY A 149 -4.98 -13.36 -0.21
N MET A 150 -4.25 -12.24 -0.14
CA MET A 150 -2.92 -12.12 -0.73
C MET A 150 -1.90 -13.06 -0.08
N VAL A 151 -1.84 -13.16 1.25
CA VAL A 151 -0.92 -14.07 1.96
C VAL A 151 -1.24 -15.53 1.61
N GLY A 152 -2.54 -15.89 1.59
CA GLY A 152 -2.93 -17.26 1.22
C GLY A 152 -2.64 -17.58 -0.26
N GLY A 153 -2.74 -16.60 -1.15
CA GLY A 153 -2.33 -16.75 -2.56
C GLY A 153 -0.83 -16.99 -2.69
N GLN A 154 -0.03 -16.29 -1.90
CA GLN A 154 1.42 -16.45 -1.89
C GLN A 154 1.86 -17.85 -1.45
N VAL A 155 1.17 -18.46 -0.48
CA VAL A 155 1.43 -19.85 -0.06
C VAL A 155 1.28 -20.80 -1.25
N LEU A 156 0.23 -20.63 -2.06
CA LEU A 156 -0.01 -21.48 -3.24
C LEU A 156 1.01 -21.25 -4.37
N ASP A 157 1.64 -20.07 -4.40
CA ASP A 157 2.66 -19.74 -5.41
C ASP A 157 4.02 -20.34 -5.06
N VAL A 158 4.31 -20.49 -3.77
CA VAL A 158 5.59 -21.01 -3.26
C VAL A 158 5.60 -22.53 -3.11
N GLU A 159 4.43 -23.18 -2.90
CA GLU A 159 4.29 -24.65 -2.81
C GLU A 159 4.31 -25.36 -4.18
#